data_90c68bce94c1c05c45fc0cb00073aa81
#
_entry.id   90c68bce94c1c05c45fc0cb00073aa81
#
_cell.length_a   1.000
_cell.length_b   1.000
_cell.length_c   1.000
_cell.angle_alpha   90.00
_cell.angle_beta   90.00
_cell.angle_gamma   90.00
#
_symmetry.space_group_name_H-M   'P 1'
#
loop_
_entity.id
_entity.type
_entity.pdbx_description
1 polymer ?
#
loop_
_entity_poly.entity_id
_entity_poly.type
_entity_poly.pdbx_seq_one_letter_code
_entity_poly.pdbx_strand_id
1 'polypeptide(L)'
;LAGLKAAGACVCVVTSKVTPTAQAHLERYGLAPFIDRLWGGIPGGSAEKTFLLQTALDALHAEKTSIVMVGDRHYDLRAAQAVGIPSIGVLYGYGSAEEIASCAPTHTAATVETLGRLLLSGSATLQ
;
A
#
# COMPACT_ATOMS: atom_id res chain seq x y z
N LEU A 1 0.79 -8.84 8.88
CA LEU A 1 0.60 -7.51 9.48
C LEU A 1 1.08 -7.47 10.93
N ALA A 2 0.82 -8.53 11.71
CA ALA A 2 1.25 -8.56 13.11
C ALA A 2 2.78 -8.43 13.22
N GLY A 3 3.53 -9.08 12.34
CA GLY A 3 4.99 -8.98 12.31
C GLY A 3 5.48 -7.56 12.02
N LEU A 4 4.83 -6.86 11.10
CA LEU A 4 5.16 -5.48 10.79
C LEU A 4 4.89 -4.55 11.96
N LYS A 5 3.77 -4.73 12.65
CA LYS A 5 3.45 -3.92 13.82
C LYS A 5 4.43 -4.17 14.96
N ALA A 6 4.82 -5.43 15.16
CA ALA A 6 5.82 -5.79 16.17
C ALA A 6 7.18 -5.18 15.85
N ALA A 7 7.50 -4.97 14.57
CA ALA A 7 8.73 -4.33 14.14
C ALA A 7 8.66 -2.79 14.18
N GLY A 8 7.54 -2.23 14.60
CA GLY A 8 7.37 -0.77 14.72
C GLY A 8 6.90 -0.07 13.45
N ALA A 9 6.45 -0.81 12.43
CA ALA A 9 5.98 -0.22 11.19
C ALA A 9 4.62 0.45 11.36
N CYS A 10 4.42 1.57 10.67
CA CYS A 10 3.13 2.19 10.53
C CYS A 10 2.45 1.58 9.30
N VAL A 11 1.31 0.92 9.51
CA VAL A 11 0.57 0.25 8.43
C VAL A 11 -0.67 1.05 8.11
N CYS A 12 -0.77 1.49 6.86
CA CYS A 12 -1.86 2.32 6.39
C CYS A 12 -2.54 1.68 5.18
N VAL A 13 -3.81 1.95 5.01
CA VAL A 13 -4.58 1.51 3.86
C VAL A 13 -5.02 2.72 3.05
N VAL A 14 -4.76 2.67 1.73
CA VAL A 14 -5.24 3.65 0.76
C VAL A 14 -6.10 2.90 -0.25
N THR A 15 -7.37 3.23 -0.32
CA THR A 15 -8.33 2.50 -1.16
C THR A 15 -9.29 3.43 -1.87
N SER A 16 -9.73 3.03 -3.06
CA SER A 16 -10.78 3.75 -3.80
C SER A 16 -12.18 3.54 -3.22
N LYS A 17 -12.37 2.52 -2.36
CA LYS A 17 -13.63 2.30 -1.68
C LYS A 17 -13.94 3.47 -0.74
N VAL A 18 -15.21 3.82 -0.59
CA VAL A 18 -15.58 4.86 0.38
C VAL A 18 -15.19 4.41 1.79
N THR A 19 -14.79 5.38 2.63
CA THR A 19 -14.20 5.09 3.94
C THR A 19 -15.05 4.17 4.82
N PRO A 20 -16.37 4.38 4.99
CA PRO A 20 -17.16 3.48 5.82
C PRO A 20 -17.17 2.04 5.32
N THR A 21 -17.21 1.83 4.00
CA THR A 21 -17.17 0.50 3.41
C THR A 21 -15.82 -0.16 3.64
N ALA A 22 -14.73 0.58 3.45
CA ALA A 22 -13.38 0.06 3.69
C ALA A 22 -13.19 -0.32 5.15
N GLN A 23 -13.64 0.52 6.08
CA GLN A 23 -13.54 0.25 7.52
C GLN A 23 -14.31 -1.01 7.89
N ALA A 24 -15.51 -1.19 7.35
CA ALA A 24 -16.31 -2.38 7.61
C ALA A 24 -15.61 -3.66 7.12
N HIS A 25 -14.96 -3.60 5.94
CA HIS A 25 -14.19 -4.73 5.42
C HIS A 25 -13.02 -5.09 6.34
N LEU A 26 -12.26 -4.08 6.81
CA LEU A 26 -11.13 -4.32 7.71
C LEU A 26 -11.59 -4.97 9.02
N GLU A 27 -12.69 -4.51 9.57
CA GLU A 27 -13.26 -5.08 10.80
C GLU A 27 -13.73 -6.52 10.58
N ARG A 28 -14.42 -6.77 9.47
CA ARG A 28 -14.96 -8.09 9.15
C ARG A 28 -13.87 -9.16 9.03
N TYR A 29 -12.71 -8.80 8.47
CA TYR A 29 -11.61 -9.75 8.27
C TYR A 29 -10.57 -9.70 9.39
N GLY A 30 -10.85 -8.99 10.48
CA GLY A 30 -9.97 -8.93 11.62
C GLY A 30 -8.67 -8.18 11.39
N LEU A 31 -8.62 -7.31 10.39
CA LEU A 31 -7.43 -6.55 10.04
C LEU A 31 -7.36 -5.18 10.72
N ALA A 32 -8.50 -4.65 11.14
CA ALA A 32 -8.57 -3.30 11.73
C ALA A 32 -7.56 -3.05 12.86
N PRO A 33 -7.31 -4.01 13.79
CA PRO A 33 -6.33 -3.78 14.85
C PRO A 33 -4.90 -3.54 14.38
N PHE A 34 -4.56 -3.97 13.14
CA PHE A 34 -3.22 -3.82 12.59
C PHE A 34 -3.07 -2.59 11.70
N ILE A 35 -4.15 -1.84 11.48
CA ILE A 35 -4.13 -0.69 10.58
C ILE A 35 -4.08 0.58 11.42
N ASP A 36 -3.06 1.39 11.20
CA ASP A 36 -2.88 2.63 11.93
C ASP A 36 -3.78 3.73 11.39
N ARG A 37 -3.90 3.84 10.06
CA ARG A 37 -4.71 4.86 9.41
C ARG A 37 -5.31 4.34 8.11
N LEU A 38 -6.45 4.91 7.73
CA LEU A 38 -7.18 4.55 6.52
C LEU A 38 -7.53 5.81 5.74
N TRP A 39 -7.20 5.83 4.46
CA TRP A 39 -7.65 6.84 3.51
C TRP A 39 -8.50 6.16 2.45
N GLY A 40 -9.80 6.42 2.50
CA GLY A 40 -10.76 5.91 1.52
C GLY A 40 -11.34 7.04 0.69
N GLY A 41 -12.10 6.68 -0.34
CA GLY A 41 -12.85 7.64 -1.12
C GLY A 41 -13.94 8.32 -0.29
N ILE A 42 -14.27 9.54 -0.65
CA ILE A 42 -15.37 10.29 -0.03
C ILE A 42 -16.59 10.17 -0.95
N PRO A 43 -17.79 9.86 -0.43
CA PRO A 43 -18.99 9.78 -1.28
C PRO A 43 -19.16 11.09 -2.07
N GLY A 44 -19.23 10.97 -3.39
CA GLY A 44 -19.33 12.13 -4.28
C GLY A 44 -18.05 12.89 -4.52
N GLY A 45 -16.94 12.49 -3.88
CA GLY A 45 -15.63 13.10 -4.05
C GLY A 45 -14.70 12.28 -4.91
N SER A 46 -13.42 12.65 -4.92
CA SER A 46 -12.40 11.93 -5.69
C SER A 46 -12.03 10.61 -4.99
N ALA A 47 -12.01 9.53 -5.77
CA ALA A 47 -11.51 8.23 -5.34
C ALA A 47 -10.28 7.81 -6.13
N GLU A 48 -9.68 8.74 -6.89
CA GLU A 48 -8.50 8.46 -7.70
C GLU A 48 -7.31 8.17 -6.80
N LYS A 49 -6.61 7.06 -7.08
CA LYS A 49 -5.60 6.51 -6.19
C LYS A 49 -4.43 7.46 -5.94
N THR A 50 -3.96 8.17 -6.98
CA THR A 50 -2.84 9.11 -6.83
C THR A 50 -3.20 10.23 -5.88
N PHE A 51 -4.41 10.76 -5.99
CA PHE A 51 -4.90 11.82 -5.10
C PHE A 51 -4.96 11.33 -3.65
N LEU A 52 -5.53 10.14 -3.44
CA LEU A 52 -5.64 9.54 -2.10
C LEU A 52 -4.27 9.28 -1.49
N LEU A 53 -3.34 8.76 -2.29
CA LEU A 53 -1.99 8.48 -1.82
C LEU A 53 -1.25 9.78 -1.46
N GLN A 54 -1.37 10.82 -2.27
CA GLN A 54 -0.75 12.10 -1.96
C GLN A 54 -1.31 12.70 -0.67
N THR A 55 -2.63 12.58 -0.47
CA THR A 55 -3.28 13.03 0.78
C THR A 55 -2.70 12.29 1.98
N ALA A 56 -2.51 10.97 1.86
CA ALA A 56 -1.91 10.18 2.93
C ALA A 56 -0.49 10.61 3.23
N LEU A 57 0.33 10.84 2.21
CA LEU A 57 1.71 11.28 2.39
C LEU A 57 1.79 12.63 3.09
N ASP A 58 0.93 13.56 2.70
CA ASP A 58 0.89 14.89 3.32
C ASP A 58 0.54 14.80 4.81
N ALA A 59 -0.40 13.90 5.16
CA ALA A 59 -0.81 13.70 6.54
C ALA A 59 0.24 13.00 7.40
N LEU A 60 1.04 12.10 6.80
CA LEU A 60 2.02 11.32 7.53
C LEU A 60 3.30 12.10 7.84
N HIS A 61 3.62 13.12 7.06
CA HIS A 61 4.85 13.92 7.22
C HIS A 61 6.13 13.09 7.24
N ALA A 62 6.11 11.91 6.62
CA ALA A 62 7.27 11.02 6.57
C ALA A 62 8.06 11.24 5.29
N GLU A 63 9.35 10.93 5.33
CA GLU A 63 10.19 11.00 4.15
C GLU A 63 9.79 9.92 3.15
N LYS A 64 9.81 10.26 1.86
CA LYS A 64 9.40 9.34 0.80
C LYS A 64 10.23 8.06 0.76
N THR A 65 11.50 8.14 1.14
CA THR A 65 12.39 6.97 1.17
C THR A 65 12.07 5.99 2.29
N SER A 66 11.27 6.40 3.29
CA SER A 66 10.87 5.55 4.39
C SER A 66 9.46 4.94 4.20
N ILE A 67 8.84 5.18 3.05
CA ILE A 67 7.49 4.73 2.74
C ILE A 67 7.54 3.81 1.55
N VAL A 68 6.77 2.73 1.58
CA VAL A 68 6.63 1.82 0.44
C VAL A 68 5.16 1.54 0.18
N MET A 69 4.78 1.57 -1.09
CA MET A 69 3.44 1.19 -1.54
C MET A 69 3.43 -0.28 -1.92
N VAL A 70 2.48 -1.03 -1.40
CA VAL A 70 2.28 -2.44 -1.76
C VAL A 70 0.97 -2.54 -2.54
N GLY A 71 1.01 -3.10 -3.73
CA GLY A 71 -0.17 -3.20 -4.56
C GLY A 71 -0.16 -4.39 -5.50
N ASP A 72 -1.37 -4.82 -5.88
CA ASP A 72 -1.59 -5.95 -6.77
C ASP A 72 -2.13 -5.53 -8.15
N ARG A 73 -2.30 -4.23 -8.37
CA ARG A 73 -2.82 -3.67 -9.61
C ARG A 73 -2.01 -2.46 -10.04
N HIS A 74 -2.12 -2.12 -11.31
CA HIS A 74 -1.42 -0.96 -11.87
C HIS A 74 -1.80 0.37 -11.19
N TYR A 75 -3.02 0.47 -10.67
CA TYR A 75 -3.49 1.70 -10.00
C TYR A 75 -2.57 2.08 -8.85
N ASP A 76 -2.21 1.11 -8.00
CA ASP A 76 -1.36 1.34 -6.83
C ASP A 76 0.06 1.69 -7.23
N LEU A 77 0.61 0.92 -8.18
CA LEU A 77 2.00 1.07 -8.58
C LEU A 77 2.24 2.37 -9.35
N ARG A 78 1.29 2.75 -10.20
CA ARG A 78 1.37 4.03 -10.92
C ARG A 78 1.20 5.21 -10.00
N ALA A 79 0.33 5.09 -8.98
CA ALA A 79 0.19 6.14 -7.98
C ALA A 79 1.50 6.34 -7.22
N ALA A 80 2.16 5.24 -6.83
CA ALA A 80 3.45 5.32 -6.15
C ALA A 80 4.51 6.02 -7.01
N GLN A 81 4.56 5.71 -8.31
CA GLN A 81 5.47 6.38 -9.23
C GLN A 81 5.17 7.87 -9.35
N ALA A 82 3.89 8.22 -9.46
CA ALA A 82 3.47 9.61 -9.61
C ALA A 82 3.86 10.47 -8.42
N VAL A 83 3.79 9.91 -7.21
CA VAL A 83 4.15 10.65 -5.98
C VAL A 83 5.61 10.44 -5.56
N GLY A 84 6.34 9.54 -6.23
CA GLY A 84 7.78 9.38 -6.03
C GLY A 84 8.17 8.52 -4.83
N ILE A 85 7.40 7.47 -4.51
CA ILE A 85 7.76 6.51 -3.45
C ILE A 85 8.07 5.14 -4.04
N PRO A 86 8.89 4.32 -3.35
CA PRO A 86 9.12 2.93 -3.79
C PRO A 86 7.85 2.10 -3.72
N SER A 87 7.80 1.04 -4.52
CA SER A 87 6.64 0.16 -4.57
C SER A 87 7.05 -1.29 -4.66
N ILE A 88 6.16 -2.16 -4.16
CA ILE A 88 6.28 -3.61 -4.31
C ILE A 88 5.01 -4.11 -4.99
N GLY A 89 5.17 -4.72 -6.15
CA GLY A 89 4.06 -5.37 -6.84
C GLY A 89 3.92 -6.80 -6.35
N VAL A 90 2.73 -7.19 -5.89
CA VAL A 90 2.47 -8.57 -5.46
C VAL A 90 1.81 -9.33 -6.61
N LEU A 91 2.26 -10.57 -6.83
CA LEU A 91 1.84 -11.37 -7.98
C LEU A 91 0.72 -12.36 -7.62
N TYR A 92 0.33 -12.41 -6.36
CA TYR A 92 -0.73 -13.31 -5.90
C TYR A 92 -2.10 -12.62 -5.77
N GLY A 93 -2.20 -11.38 -6.22
CA GLY A 93 -3.46 -10.63 -6.21
C GLY A 93 -4.19 -10.68 -7.55
N TYR A 94 -5.01 -9.67 -7.82
CA TYR A 94 -5.85 -9.64 -9.02
C TYR A 94 -5.11 -9.24 -10.30
N GLY A 95 -4.00 -8.51 -10.19
CA GLY A 95 -3.25 -8.11 -11.36
C GLY A 95 -2.43 -9.25 -11.96
N SER A 96 -2.28 -9.27 -13.28
CA SER A 96 -1.41 -10.24 -13.94
C SER A 96 0.06 -9.87 -13.73
N ALA A 97 0.96 -10.84 -13.89
CA ALA A 97 2.39 -10.57 -13.84
C ALA A 97 2.81 -9.54 -14.89
N GLU A 98 2.17 -9.55 -16.05
CA GLU A 98 2.44 -8.59 -17.12
C GLU A 98 2.01 -7.18 -16.74
N GLU A 99 0.84 -7.04 -16.12
CA GLU A 99 0.35 -5.75 -15.63
C GLU A 99 1.34 -5.18 -14.60
N ILE A 100 1.76 -5.99 -13.65
CA ILE A 100 2.68 -5.58 -12.59
C ILE A 100 4.04 -5.18 -13.19
N ALA A 101 4.59 -6.00 -14.08
CA ALA A 101 5.87 -5.72 -14.71
C ALA A 101 5.85 -4.42 -15.52
N SER A 102 4.72 -4.12 -16.19
CA SER A 102 4.59 -2.90 -16.99
C SER A 102 4.66 -1.62 -16.15
N CYS A 103 4.44 -1.70 -14.86
CA CYS A 103 4.51 -0.56 -13.94
C CYS A 103 5.90 -0.35 -13.34
N ALA A 104 6.86 -1.22 -13.64
CA ALA A 104 8.24 -1.13 -13.16
C ALA A 104 8.33 -0.86 -11.64
N PRO A 105 7.74 -1.72 -10.79
CA PRO A 105 7.82 -1.53 -9.35
C PRO A 105 9.27 -1.68 -8.87
N THR A 106 9.56 -1.17 -7.69
CA THR A 106 10.90 -1.29 -7.10
C THR A 106 11.25 -2.76 -6.87
N HIS A 107 10.29 -3.54 -6.38
CA HIS A 107 10.42 -4.97 -6.17
C HIS A 107 9.11 -5.68 -6.52
N THR A 108 9.18 -7.00 -6.74
CA THR A 108 8.00 -7.84 -6.87
C THR A 108 8.05 -8.94 -5.83
N ALA A 109 6.88 -9.42 -5.41
CA ALA A 109 6.76 -10.51 -4.46
C ALA A 109 5.73 -11.51 -4.99
N ALA A 110 6.15 -12.75 -5.22
CA ALA A 110 5.26 -13.79 -5.71
C ALA A 110 4.44 -14.44 -4.60
N THR A 111 4.88 -14.32 -3.36
CA THR A 111 4.23 -14.94 -2.19
C THR A 111 4.18 -13.97 -1.02
N VAL A 112 3.28 -14.26 -0.07
CA VAL A 112 3.17 -13.48 1.18
C VAL A 112 4.48 -13.55 1.96
N GLU A 113 5.14 -14.69 1.98
CA GLU A 113 6.43 -14.87 2.68
C GLU A 113 7.50 -13.97 2.09
N THR A 114 7.59 -13.88 0.76
CA THR A 114 8.56 -13.00 0.10
C THR A 114 8.26 -11.54 0.43
N LEU A 115 6.99 -11.14 0.39
CA LEU A 115 6.59 -9.79 0.76
C LEU A 115 7.02 -9.48 2.19
N GLY A 116 6.76 -10.39 3.12
CA GLY A 116 7.15 -10.21 4.53
C GLY A 116 8.64 -10.01 4.68
N ARG A 117 9.44 -10.79 3.98
CA ARG A 117 10.90 -10.65 4.03
C ARG A 117 11.37 -9.29 3.51
N LEU A 118 10.81 -8.83 2.38
CA LEU A 118 11.17 -7.52 1.82
C LEU A 118 10.84 -6.39 2.80
N LEU A 119 9.68 -6.45 3.43
CA LEU A 119 9.24 -5.41 4.35
C LEU A 119 10.02 -5.44 5.67
N LEU A 120 10.30 -6.63 6.21
CA LEU A 120 10.95 -6.79 7.50
C LEU A 120 12.47 -6.67 7.43
N SER A 121 13.07 -6.86 6.26
CA SER A 121 14.52 -6.72 6.10
C SER A 121 14.99 -5.28 6.16
N GLY A 122 14.06 -4.35 6.27
CA GLY A 122 14.35 -2.95 6.43
C GLY A 122 14.21 -2.15 5.16
N SER A 123 13.86 -0.89 5.32
CA SER A 123 13.66 0.03 4.21
C SER A 123 14.94 0.28 3.40
N ALA A 124 16.10 0.02 3.97
CA ALA A 124 17.38 0.21 3.29
C ALA A 124 17.48 -0.60 1.99
N THR A 125 16.87 -1.79 1.94
CA THR A 125 16.87 -2.62 0.74
C THR A 125 15.85 -2.14 -0.31
N LEU A 126 14.92 -1.30 0.06
CA LEU A 126 13.87 -0.76 -0.81
C LEU A 126 14.24 0.60 -1.40
N GLN A 127 15.30 1.16 -0.91
CA GLN A 127 15.81 2.44 -1.35
C GLN A 127 16.90 2.28 -2.41
#